data_d3f52cce9bddfb81bff6e1880a7a5e6a
#
_entry.id   d3f52cce9bddfb81bff6e1880a7a5e6a
#
_cell.length_a   1.000
_cell.length_b   1.000
_cell.length_c   1.000
_cell.angle_alpha   90.00
_cell.angle_beta   90.00
_cell.angle_gamma   90.00
#
_symmetry.space_group_name_H-M   'P 1'
#
loop_
_entity.id
_entity.type
_entity.pdbx_description
1 polymer ?
#
loop_
_entity_poly.entity_id
_entity_poly.type
_entity_poly.pdbx_seq_one_letter_code
_entity_poly.pdbx_strand_id
1 'polypeptide(L)'
;MIQVIDKFLNVEDLNILSSSINSDSFPWYYLNHKVIPGDGHSQFTHTFYDDFNPTSGYFNSLILPFINKLKSSSIKRIKANMTLKNNKIIKYKFHNDFKDKNMKTGIFYVNTNNGK
;
A
#
# COMPACT_ATOMS: atom_id res chain seq x y z
N MET A 1 8.54 13.91 -10.50
CA MET A 1 9.51 12.92 -10.99
C MET A 1 9.23 11.56 -10.35
N ILE A 2 9.27 10.51 -11.16
CA ILE A 2 9.08 9.14 -10.67
C ILE A 2 10.45 8.50 -10.48
N GLN A 3 10.64 7.90 -9.32
CA GLN A 3 11.85 7.15 -9.00
C GLN A 3 11.48 5.70 -8.74
N VAL A 4 12.20 4.77 -9.38
CA VAL A 4 12.00 3.33 -9.19
C VAL A 4 13.18 2.78 -8.41
N ILE A 5 12.89 2.07 -7.32
CA ILE A 5 13.91 1.46 -6.48
C ILE A 5 13.66 -0.04 -6.43
N ASP A 6 14.59 -0.82 -6.97
CA ASP A 6 14.51 -2.28 -6.91
C ASP A 6 15.05 -2.79 -5.58
N LYS A 7 14.48 -3.88 -5.11
CA LYS A 7 14.93 -4.57 -3.89
C LYS A 7 14.96 -3.63 -2.68
N PHE A 8 13.91 -2.84 -2.53
CA PHE A 8 13.81 -1.87 -1.45
C PHE A 8 13.91 -2.53 -0.07
N LEU A 9 13.23 -3.66 0.12
CA LEU A 9 13.35 -4.47 1.33
C LEU A 9 14.33 -5.62 1.11
N ASN A 10 15.05 -6.03 2.16
CA ASN A 10 15.83 -7.26 2.09
C ASN A 10 14.90 -8.48 2.05
N VAL A 11 15.47 -9.65 1.72
CA VAL A 11 14.66 -10.87 1.55
C VAL A 11 13.93 -11.25 2.83
N GLU A 12 14.57 -11.09 3.98
CA GLU A 12 13.96 -11.44 5.27
C GLU A 12 12.74 -10.58 5.57
N ASP A 13 12.88 -9.25 5.44
CA ASP A 13 11.76 -8.33 5.68
C ASP A 13 10.64 -8.54 4.68
N LEU A 14 10.97 -8.80 3.42
CA LEU A 14 9.97 -9.09 2.39
C LEU A 14 9.20 -10.37 2.70
N ASN A 15 9.90 -11.42 3.15
CA ASN A 15 9.24 -12.68 3.50
C ASN A 15 8.29 -12.51 4.70
N ILE A 16 8.69 -11.76 5.69
CA ILE A 16 7.83 -11.47 6.85
C ILE A 16 6.57 -10.73 6.40
N LEU A 17 6.73 -9.69 5.60
CA LEU A 17 5.60 -8.92 5.09
C LEU A 17 4.66 -9.80 4.25
N SER A 18 5.22 -10.52 3.30
CA SER A 18 4.43 -11.34 2.37
C SER A 18 3.69 -12.45 3.10
N SER A 19 4.35 -13.14 4.02
CA SER A 19 3.71 -14.22 4.79
C SER A 19 2.58 -13.69 5.65
N SER A 20 2.75 -12.51 6.24
CA SER A 20 1.75 -11.93 7.12
C SER A 20 0.51 -11.48 6.36
N ILE A 21 0.68 -10.73 5.28
CA ILE A 21 -0.47 -10.19 4.54
C ILE A 21 -1.20 -11.26 3.73
N ASN A 22 -0.55 -12.39 3.45
CA ASN A 22 -1.18 -13.52 2.76
C ASN A 22 -1.74 -14.58 3.72
N SER A 23 -1.64 -14.37 5.02
CA SER A 23 -2.19 -15.33 5.98
C SER A 23 -3.70 -15.16 6.08
N ASP A 24 -4.37 -16.26 6.49
CA ASP A 24 -5.82 -16.23 6.64
C ASP A 24 -6.29 -15.31 7.76
N SER A 25 -5.44 -14.99 8.69
CA SER A 25 -5.79 -14.15 9.84
C SER A 25 -5.52 -12.66 9.62
N PHE A 26 -4.87 -12.28 8.52
CA PHE A 26 -4.62 -10.87 8.27
C PHE A 26 -5.93 -10.16 7.90
N PRO A 27 -6.29 -9.05 8.59
CA PRO A 27 -7.58 -8.41 8.37
C PRO A 27 -7.56 -7.53 7.11
N TRP A 28 -8.35 -7.92 6.13
CA TRP A 28 -8.60 -7.13 4.93
C TRP A 28 -10.03 -6.60 4.99
N TYR A 29 -10.19 -5.32 4.66
CA TYR A 29 -11.49 -4.66 4.70
C TYR A 29 -11.98 -4.34 3.29
N TYR A 30 -13.22 -4.71 3.01
CA TYR A 30 -13.81 -4.49 1.69
C TYR A 30 -14.10 -3.01 1.47
N LEU A 31 -13.75 -2.51 0.30
CA LEU A 31 -14.06 -1.16 -0.14
C LEU A 31 -14.70 -1.25 -1.52
N ASN A 32 -15.88 -0.65 -1.70
CA ASN A 32 -16.65 -0.82 -2.93
C ASN A 32 -16.26 0.17 -4.04
N HIS A 33 -15.17 0.89 -3.86
CA HIS A 33 -14.63 1.79 -4.89
C HIS A 33 -13.11 1.83 -4.75
N LYS A 34 -12.42 2.30 -5.79
CA LYS A 34 -10.97 2.46 -5.75
C LYS A 34 -10.54 3.91 -5.77
N VAL A 35 -11.13 4.72 -6.64
CA VAL A 35 -10.77 6.12 -6.81
C VAL A 35 -11.86 7.01 -6.25
N ILE A 36 -13.08 6.85 -6.72
CA ILE A 36 -14.22 7.66 -6.29
C ILE A 36 -15.40 6.74 -5.95
N PRO A 37 -16.26 7.13 -4.99
CA PRO A 37 -17.45 6.36 -4.69
C PRO A 37 -18.30 6.14 -5.95
N GLY A 38 -18.74 4.89 -6.14
CA GLY A 38 -19.59 4.55 -7.29
C GLY A 38 -18.86 4.29 -8.58
N ASP A 39 -17.51 4.16 -8.57
CA ASP A 39 -16.76 3.91 -9.81
C ASP A 39 -16.91 2.48 -10.36
N GLY A 40 -17.66 1.63 -9.67
CA GLY A 40 -17.89 0.26 -10.12
C GLY A 40 -16.74 -0.70 -9.86
N HIS A 41 -15.71 -0.27 -9.17
CA HIS A 41 -14.55 -1.10 -8.85
C HIS A 41 -14.47 -1.34 -7.35
N SER A 42 -13.95 -2.50 -6.95
CA SER A 42 -13.81 -2.83 -5.54
C SER A 42 -12.37 -3.23 -5.23
N GLN A 43 -12.01 -3.14 -3.96
CA GLN A 43 -10.71 -3.57 -3.48
C GLN A 43 -10.79 -3.91 -1.99
N PHE A 44 -9.73 -4.53 -1.49
CA PHE A 44 -9.57 -4.77 -0.05
C PHE A 44 -8.41 -3.93 0.44
N THR A 45 -8.54 -3.38 1.64
CA THR A 45 -7.52 -2.50 2.21
C THR A 45 -7.23 -2.86 3.65
N HIS A 46 -6.02 -2.51 4.08
CA HIS A 46 -5.64 -2.52 5.49
C HIS A 46 -4.80 -1.27 5.74
N THR A 47 -5.26 -0.40 6.63
CA THR A 47 -4.56 0.84 6.94
C THR A 47 -3.67 0.63 8.15
N PHE A 48 -2.35 0.82 7.98
CA PHE A 48 -1.37 0.68 9.06
C PHE A 48 -1.15 1.96 9.83
N TYR A 49 -1.34 3.09 9.18
CA TYR A 49 -0.98 4.40 9.72
C TYR A 49 -1.81 5.45 9.01
N ASP A 50 -2.41 6.36 9.75
CA ASP A 50 -3.22 7.42 9.16
C ASP A 50 -3.23 8.64 10.06
N ASP A 51 -3.26 9.80 9.42
CA ASP A 51 -3.32 11.10 10.10
C ASP A 51 -2.26 11.19 11.21
N PHE A 52 -1.01 10.81 10.84
CA PHE A 52 0.17 10.88 11.68
C PHE A 52 0.15 9.96 12.91
N ASN A 53 -0.68 8.91 12.89
CA ASN A 53 -0.78 7.94 13.97
C ASN A 53 -0.86 6.51 13.47
N PRO A 54 -0.21 5.54 14.18
CA PRO A 54 -0.43 4.13 13.87
C PRO A 54 -1.89 3.74 14.11
N THR A 55 -2.46 2.98 13.18
CA THR A 55 -3.86 2.55 13.25
C THR A 55 -4.01 1.03 13.26
N SER A 56 -2.90 0.29 13.27
CA SER A 56 -2.92 -1.17 13.17
C SER A 56 -1.88 -1.77 14.11
N GLY A 57 -2.23 -2.89 14.73
CA GLY A 57 -1.29 -3.67 15.52
C GLY A 57 -0.12 -4.24 14.72
N TYR A 58 -0.25 -4.28 13.40
CA TYR A 58 0.82 -4.76 12.51
C TYR A 58 1.83 -3.67 12.15
N PHE A 59 1.63 -2.44 12.60
CA PHE A 59 2.52 -1.33 12.25
C PHE A 59 3.97 -1.62 12.64
N ASN A 60 4.20 -2.00 13.90
CA ASN A 60 5.57 -2.22 14.37
C ASN A 60 6.25 -3.40 13.68
N SER A 61 5.52 -4.49 13.44
CA SER A 61 6.13 -5.69 12.88
C SER A 61 6.36 -5.61 11.39
N LEU A 62 5.49 -4.94 10.64
CA LEU A 62 5.54 -4.95 9.18
C LEU A 62 6.03 -3.65 8.57
N ILE A 63 5.79 -2.52 9.22
CA ILE A 63 5.98 -1.22 8.57
C ILE A 63 7.27 -0.51 9.02
N LEU A 64 7.75 -0.76 10.21
CA LEU A 64 8.99 -0.12 10.67
C LEU A 64 10.18 -0.32 9.73
N PRO A 65 10.38 -1.49 9.10
CA PRO A 65 11.47 -1.63 8.12
C PRO A 65 11.37 -0.64 6.96
N PHE A 66 10.17 -0.33 6.50
CA PHE A 66 9.97 0.69 5.46
C PHE A 66 10.36 2.07 5.96
N ILE A 67 9.90 2.43 7.15
CA ILE A 67 10.15 3.75 7.72
C ILE A 67 11.63 3.97 7.92
N ASN A 68 12.33 2.96 8.40
CA ASN A 68 13.78 3.08 8.63
C ASN A 68 14.54 3.33 7.33
N LYS A 69 14.02 2.88 6.19
CA LYS A 69 14.67 3.08 4.90
C LYS A 69 14.24 4.36 4.20
N LEU A 70 13.02 4.84 4.45
CA LEU A 70 12.50 6.01 3.76
C LEU A 70 13.16 7.30 4.20
N LYS A 71 13.60 7.39 5.45
CA LYS A 71 14.25 8.59 5.99
C LYS A 71 13.42 9.86 5.79
N SER A 72 12.10 9.74 5.86
CA SER A 72 11.24 10.91 5.73
C SER A 72 11.06 11.60 7.07
N SER A 73 10.79 12.90 7.02
CA SER A 73 10.59 13.70 8.22
C SER A 73 9.24 13.42 8.89
N SER A 74 8.22 13.06 8.11
CA SER A 74 6.94 12.67 8.66
C SER A 74 6.18 11.81 7.65
N ILE A 75 5.19 11.08 8.14
CA ILE A 75 4.38 10.19 7.32
C ILE A 75 2.91 10.49 7.59
N LYS A 76 2.13 10.65 6.53
CA LYS A 76 0.71 10.95 6.63
C LYS A 76 -0.13 9.68 6.71
N ARG A 77 0.11 8.72 5.79
CA ARG A 77 -0.69 7.51 5.69
C ARG A 77 0.10 6.37 5.07
N ILE A 78 -0.13 5.17 5.57
CA ILE A 78 0.40 3.93 4.98
C ILE A 78 -0.72 2.91 4.97
N LYS A 79 -1.02 2.36 3.80
CA LYS A 79 -2.02 1.31 3.69
C LYS A 79 -1.63 0.28 2.66
N ALA A 80 -2.15 -0.92 2.82
CA ALA A 80 -2.05 -1.99 1.83
C ALA A 80 -3.35 -2.07 1.05
N ASN A 81 -3.23 -2.31 -0.24
CA ASN A 81 -4.36 -2.52 -1.13
C ASN A 81 -4.23 -3.90 -1.77
N MET A 82 -5.33 -4.64 -1.84
CA MET A 82 -5.39 -5.91 -2.54
C MET A 82 -6.45 -5.84 -3.61
N THR A 83 -6.02 -6.12 -4.85
CA THR A 83 -6.90 -6.15 -6.00
C THR A 83 -7.02 -7.60 -6.46
N LEU A 84 -8.25 -8.05 -6.72
CA LEU A 84 -8.47 -9.40 -7.22
C LEU A 84 -8.04 -9.49 -8.68
N LYS A 85 -7.61 -10.70 -9.08
CA LYS A 85 -7.15 -10.95 -10.44
C LYS A 85 -8.30 -10.76 -11.43
N ASN A 86 -8.00 -10.11 -12.55
CA ASN A 86 -8.90 -9.94 -13.67
C ASN A 86 -8.31 -10.59 -14.93
N ASN A 87 -9.19 -10.93 -15.89
CA ASN A 87 -8.75 -11.50 -17.16
C ASN A 87 -8.09 -10.49 -18.08
N LYS A 88 -8.22 -9.22 -17.78
CA LYS A 88 -7.63 -8.13 -18.57
C LYS A 88 -7.16 -7.02 -17.66
N ILE A 89 -6.24 -6.20 -18.19
CA ILE A 89 -5.75 -5.03 -17.48
C ILE A 89 -6.84 -3.96 -17.45
N ILE A 90 -7.13 -3.44 -16.27
CA ILE A 90 -8.08 -2.35 -16.08
C ILE A 90 -7.30 -1.10 -15.74
N LYS A 91 -7.53 -0.02 -16.50
CA LYS A 91 -6.90 1.26 -16.25
C LYS A 91 -7.85 2.17 -15.51
N TYR A 92 -7.35 2.85 -14.50
CA TYR A 92 -8.12 3.78 -13.69
C TYR A 92 -7.69 5.21 -14.01
N LYS A 93 -8.54 6.17 -13.64
CA LYS A 93 -8.21 7.58 -13.83
C LYS A 93 -7.02 7.98 -12.96
N PHE A 94 -6.17 8.85 -13.47
CA PHE A 94 -5.12 9.45 -12.65
C PHE A 94 -5.75 10.28 -11.55
N HIS A 95 -5.16 10.23 -10.37
CA HIS A 95 -5.63 10.97 -9.21
C HIS A 95 -4.48 11.24 -8.27
N ASN A 96 -4.67 12.21 -7.39
CA ASN A 96 -3.77 12.47 -6.27
C ASN A 96 -4.50 12.15 -4.98
N ASP A 97 -3.85 11.37 -4.11
CA ASP A 97 -4.42 11.05 -2.80
C ASP A 97 -4.46 12.27 -1.88
N PHE A 98 -3.50 13.19 -2.07
CA PHE A 98 -3.38 14.38 -1.25
C PHE A 98 -3.09 15.59 -2.15
N LYS A 99 -3.59 16.76 -1.73
CA LYS A 99 -3.43 18.00 -2.48
C LYS A 99 -2.16 18.77 -2.11
N ASP A 100 -1.47 18.38 -1.04
CA ASP A 100 -0.26 19.06 -0.59
C ASP A 100 0.89 18.75 -1.54
N LYS A 101 1.45 19.79 -2.15
CA LYS A 101 2.55 19.66 -3.12
C LYS A 101 3.85 19.17 -2.52
N ASN A 102 4.02 19.31 -1.21
CA ASN A 102 5.20 18.85 -0.50
C ASN A 102 5.11 17.36 -0.13
N MET A 103 3.96 16.75 -0.35
CA MET A 103 3.73 15.36 -0.01
C MET A 103 4.10 14.47 -1.19
N LYS A 104 4.79 13.37 -0.88
CA LYS A 104 5.17 12.37 -1.88
C LYS A 104 4.41 11.09 -1.63
N THR A 105 4.08 10.39 -2.69
CA THR A 105 3.42 9.09 -2.62
C THR A 105 4.36 8.01 -3.14
N GLY A 106 4.52 6.94 -2.36
CA GLY A 106 5.28 5.77 -2.77
C GLY A 106 4.39 4.56 -2.87
N ILE A 107 4.71 3.66 -3.78
CA ILE A 107 4.01 2.39 -3.95
C ILE A 107 5.04 1.27 -3.88
N PHE A 108 4.78 0.28 -3.02
CA PHE A 108 5.60 -0.91 -2.92
C PHE A 108 4.79 -2.11 -3.41
N TYR A 109 5.30 -2.78 -4.43
CA TYR A 109 4.65 -3.98 -4.97
C TYR A 109 5.17 -5.21 -4.23
N VAL A 110 4.28 -5.89 -3.51
CA VAL A 110 4.66 -7.05 -2.70
C VAL A 110 4.83 -8.30 -3.56
N ASN A 111 4.08 -8.42 -4.64
CA ASN A 111 4.14 -9.56 -5.53
C ASN A 111 4.39 -9.13 -6.97
N THR A 112 4.78 -10.09 -7.81
CA THR A 112 4.94 -9.84 -9.24
C THR A 112 3.58 -9.57 -9.88
N ASN A 113 3.48 -8.48 -10.65
CA ASN A 113 2.26 -8.12 -11.32
C ASN A 113 2.58 -7.26 -12.55
N ASN A 114 1.58 -7.09 -13.41
CA ASN A 114 1.67 -6.20 -14.57
C ASN A 114 0.73 -4.99 -14.43
N GLY A 115 0.39 -4.65 -13.20
CA GLY A 115 -0.54 -3.58 -12.89
C GLY A 115 -0.07 -2.21 -13.34
N LYS A 116 -1.01 -1.39 -13.73
CA LYS A 116 -0.78 -0.01 -14.13
C LYS A 116 -1.51 0.92 -13.19
#